data_43901e8885dfcf2c3d99af4bf8a60e70
#
_entry.id   43901e8885dfcf2c3d99af4bf8a60e70
#
_cell.length_a   1.000
_cell.length_b   1.000
_cell.length_c   1.000
_cell.angle_alpha   90.00
_cell.angle_beta   90.00
_cell.angle_gamma   90.00
#
_symmetry.space_group_name_H-M   'P 1'
#
loop_
_entity.id
_entity.type
_entity.pdbx_description
1 polymer ?
#
loop_
_entity_poly.entity_id
_entity_poly.type
_entity_poly.pdbx_seq_one_letter_code
_entity_poly.pdbx_strand_id
1 'polypeptide(L)'
;APADAVNQIRQNATQVLSILKNGDANTARQKAEAYAIPYFDFQRMTALAVGNPWRTASDAQKQALTKEFQTLLIRTYSGTMLKFKNANVNVKDNPVVNKGGKEIIVRAEVTPPGQKPVNMDFTTYQSGNKYRAYNVAIEGASLVTVYRNQFGETIKAKGVDGLIAELKAKNGSK
;
A
#
# COMPACT_ATOMS: atom_id res chain seq x y z
N ALA A 1 21.26 -2.05 0.52
CA ALA A 1 21.40 -3.44 0.97
C ALA A 1 20.05 -3.99 1.44
N PRO A 2 19.77 -5.28 1.26
CA PRO A 2 18.48 -5.85 1.70
C PRO A 2 18.16 -5.62 3.17
N ALA A 3 19.17 -5.64 4.04
CA ALA A 3 18.99 -5.34 5.46
C ALA A 3 18.45 -3.93 5.71
N ASP A 4 18.79 -2.99 4.85
CA ASP A 4 18.30 -1.60 4.97
C ASP A 4 16.80 -1.52 4.70
N ALA A 5 16.29 -2.33 3.76
CA ALA A 5 14.86 -2.41 3.50
C ALA A 5 14.12 -2.98 4.72
N VAL A 6 14.66 -4.04 5.33
CA VAL A 6 14.08 -4.62 6.55
C VAL A 6 14.04 -3.58 7.66
N ASN A 7 15.13 -2.86 7.88
CA ASN A 7 15.21 -1.82 8.91
C ASN A 7 14.24 -0.68 8.66
N GLN A 8 14.06 -0.29 7.39
CA GLN A 8 13.10 0.76 7.03
C GLN A 8 11.67 0.35 7.38
N ILE A 9 11.27 -0.87 7.01
CA ILE A 9 9.91 -1.37 7.32
C ILE A 9 9.73 -1.51 8.83
N ARG A 10 10.75 -1.99 9.54
CA ARG A 10 10.71 -2.10 11.00
C ARG A 10 10.53 -0.73 11.65
N GLN A 11 11.28 0.25 11.19
CA GLN A 11 11.17 1.62 11.68
C GLN A 11 9.78 2.21 11.39
N ASN A 12 9.27 1.98 10.16
CA ASN A 12 7.94 2.45 9.78
C ASN A 12 6.85 1.85 10.67
N ALA A 13 6.95 0.55 10.95
CA ALA A 13 5.98 -0.13 11.83
C ALA A 13 6.01 0.46 13.24
N THR A 14 7.22 0.68 13.78
CA THR A 14 7.38 1.27 15.10
C THR A 14 6.77 2.68 15.17
N GLN A 15 7.01 3.50 14.16
CA GLN A 15 6.49 4.86 14.12
C GLN A 15 4.97 4.88 13.98
N VAL A 16 4.42 4.06 13.10
CA VAL A 16 2.97 3.98 12.92
C VAL A 16 2.29 3.56 14.23
N LEU A 17 2.81 2.52 14.88
CA LEU A 17 2.23 2.06 16.15
C LEU A 17 2.33 3.14 17.23
N SER A 18 3.45 3.85 17.31
CA SER A 18 3.63 4.95 18.25
C SER A 18 2.61 6.07 18.03
N ILE A 19 2.44 6.44 16.75
CA ILE A 19 1.47 7.48 16.38
C ILE A 19 0.04 7.06 16.74
N LEU A 20 -0.32 5.81 16.47
CA LEU A 20 -1.68 5.30 16.72
C LEU A 20 -2.01 5.26 18.21
N LYS A 21 -1.01 5.16 19.09
CA LYS A 21 -1.21 5.10 20.55
C LYS A 21 -1.36 6.47 21.18
N ASN A 22 -1.04 7.54 20.46
CA ASN A 22 -1.03 8.89 21.01
C ASN A 22 -2.18 9.72 20.46
N GLY A 23 -2.87 10.46 21.32
CA GLY A 23 -3.98 11.34 20.95
C GLY A 23 -5.29 10.59 20.76
N ASP A 24 -6.30 11.29 20.27
CA ASP A 24 -7.58 10.67 19.96
C ASP A 24 -7.48 9.86 18.67
N ALA A 25 -8.42 8.90 18.50
CA ALA A 25 -8.35 7.93 17.40
C ALA A 25 -8.34 8.59 16.02
N ASN A 26 -9.14 9.63 15.82
CA ASN A 26 -9.24 10.27 14.51
C ASN A 26 -7.97 11.03 14.15
N THR A 27 -7.42 11.80 15.11
CA THR A 27 -6.17 12.51 14.89
C THR A 27 -5.00 11.56 14.70
N ALA A 28 -4.94 10.49 15.49
CA ALA A 28 -3.89 9.47 15.38
C ALA A 28 -3.92 8.80 14.00
N ARG A 29 -5.11 8.45 13.50
CA ARG A 29 -5.29 7.86 12.18
C ARG A 29 -4.77 8.79 11.09
N GLN A 30 -5.13 10.08 11.14
CA GLN A 30 -4.68 11.05 10.15
C GLN A 30 -3.16 11.21 10.15
N LYS A 31 -2.55 11.26 11.34
CA LYS A 31 -1.09 11.37 11.47
C LYS A 31 -0.39 10.12 10.95
N ALA A 32 -0.94 8.94 11.21
CA ALA A 32 -0.38 7.69 10.72
C ALA A 32 -0.44 7.63 9.20
N GLU A 33 -1.55 8.05 8.59
CA GLU A 33 -1.67 8.16 7.14
C GLU A 33 -0.60 9.09 6.57
N ALA A 34 -0.47 10.28 7.14
CA ALA A 34 0.50 11.26 6.67
C ALA A 34 1.94 10.74 6.76
N TYR A 35 2.24 10.00 7.83
CA TYR A 35 3.56 9.39 7.98
C TYR A 35 3.80 8.31 6.92
N ALA A 36 2.80 7.46 6.65
CA ALA A 36 2.96 6.27 5.81
C ALA A 36 2.99 6.59 4.32
N ILE A 37 2.24 7.59 3.87
CA ILE A 37 2.07 7.91 2.45
C ILE A 37 3.41 8.02 1.69
N PRO A 38 4.44 8.74 2.18
CA PRO A 38 5.72 8.86 1.45
C PRO A 38 6.46 7.54 1.25
N TYR A 39 6.13 6.50 2.01
CA TYR A 39 6.79 5.20 1.92
C TYR A 39 6.10 4.25 0.96
N PHE A 40 5.08 4.74 0.23
CA PHE A 40 4.41 3.99 -0.83
C PHE A 40 4.58 4.73 -2.15
N ASP A 41 4.81 3.97 -3.21
CA ASP A 41 4.85 4.50 -4.57
C ASP A 41 3.50 4.25 -5.23
N PHE A 42 2.55 5.15 -4.99
CA PHE A 42 1.19 4.98 -5.49
C PHE A 42 1.11 5.02 -7.01
N GLN A 43 1.97 5.78 -7.67
CA GLN A 43 1.99 5.81 -9.12
C GLN A 43 2.36 4.44 -9.69
N ARG A 44 3.39 3.82 -9.13
CA ARG A 44 3.83 2.50 -9.57
C ARG A 44 2.79 1.42 -9.24
N MET A 45 2.16 1.51 -8.07
CA MET A 45 1.06 0.61 -7.69
C MET A 45 -0.08 0.72 -8.68
N THR A 46 -0.45 1.95 -9.06
CA THR A 46 -1.53 2.22 -9.99
C THR A 46 -1.21 1.68 -11.39
N ALA A 47 0.01 1.90 -11.86
CA ALA A 47 0.46 1.39 -13.16
C ALA A 47 0.35 -0.13 -13.22
N LEU A 48 0.75 -0.82 -12.15
CA LEU A 48 0.67 -2.27 -12.07
C LEU A 48 -0.77 -2.77 -11.99
N ALA A 49 -1.63 -2.07 -11.27
CA ALA A 49 -3.04 -2.43 -11.14
C ALA A 49 -3.81 -2.19 -12.44
N VAL A 50 -3.49 -1.14 -13.19
CA VAL A 50 -4.13 -0.84 -14.47
C VAL A 50 -3.64 -1.81 -15.55
N GLY A 51 -2.34 -2.13 -15.54
CA GLY A 51 -1.74 -3.04 -16.51
C GLY A 51 -1.48 -2.36 -17.87
N ASN A 52 -1.65 -3.15 -18.95
CA ASN A 52 -1.32 -2.68 -20.31
C ASN A 52 -1.96 -1.33 -20.70
N PRO A 53 -3.22 -1.04 -20.35
CA PRO A 53 -3.83 0.25 -20.70
C PRO A 53 -3.08 1.47 -20.12
N TRP A 54 -2.29 1.27 -19.06
CA TRP A 54 -1.46 2.35 -18.52
C TRP A 54 -0.48 2.90 -19.55
N ARG A 55 0.06 2.02 -20.40
CA ARG A 55 1.09 2.37 -21.37
C ARG A 55 0.60 3.40 -22.41
N THR A 56 -0.69 3.35 -22.73
CA THR A 56 -1.29 4.24 -23.74
C THR A 56 -2.15 5.33 -23.11
N ALA A 57 -2.29 5.36 -21.80
CA ALA A 57 -3.04 6.41 -21.11
C ALA A 57 -2.30 7.74 -21.20
N SER A 58 -3.07 8.83 -21.25
CA SER A 58 -2.49 10.18 -21.23
C SER A 58 -1.92 10.50 -19.85
N ASP A 59 -1.06 11.52 -19.78
CA ASP A 59 -0.53 11.97 -18.49
C ASP A 59 -1.65 12.41 -17.54
N ALA A 60 -2.67 13.08 -18.06
CA ALA A 60 -3.82 13.48 -17.25
C ALA A 60 -4.58 12.27 -16.70
N GLN A 61 -4.78 11.23 -17.52
CA GLN A 61 -5.42 9.99 -17.09
C GLN A 61 -4.58 9.28 -16.03
N LYS A 62 -3.26 9.21 -16.22
CA LYS A 62 -2.36 8.59 -15.25
C LYS A 62 -2.40 9.32 -13.91
N GLN A 63 -2.41 10.63 -13.91
CA GLN A 63 -2.50 11.42 -12.68
C GLN A 63 -3.83 11.20 -11.98
N ALA A 64 -4.93 11.21 -12.74
CA ALA A 64 -6.26 10.98 -12.19
C ALA A 64 -6.38 9.58 -11.59
N LEU A 65 -5.91 8.56 -12.30
CA LEU A 65 -5.92 7.18 -11.81
C LEU A 65 -5.11 7.05 -10.53
N THR A 66 -3.92 7.62 -10.49
CA THR A 66 -3.03 7.55 -9.32
C THR A 66 -3.70 8.20 -8.11
N LYS A 67 -4.24 9.40 -8.29
CA LYS A 67 -4.89 10.13 -7.21
C LYS A 67 -6.10 9.35 -6.66
N GLU A 68 -6.96 8.86 -7.56
CA GLU A 68 -8.19 8.18 -7.13
C GLU A 68 -7.88 6.83 -6.51
N PHE A 69 -6.89 6.10 -7.03
CA PHE A 69 -6.50 4.82 -6.44
C PHE A 69 -5.87 5.01 -5.06
N GLN A 70 -5.01 6.01 -4.91
CA GLN A 70 -4.44 6.35 -3.61
C GLN A 70 -5.54 6.66 -2.59
N THR A 71 -6.51 7.48 -2.98
CA THR A 71 -7.65 7.82 -2.12
C THR A 71 -8.45 6.58 -1.75
N LEU A 72 -8.71 5.71 -2.72
CA LEU A 72 -9.45 4.48 -2.48
C LEU A 72 -8.73 3.59 -1.45
N LEU A 73 -7.42 3.40 -1.62
CA LEU A 73 -6.64 2.55 -0.72
C LEU A 73 -6.62 3.12 0.70
N ILE A 74 -6.41 4.43 0.83
CA ILE A 74 -6.40 5.08 2.13
C ILE A 74 -7.76 4.93 2.81
N ARG A 75 -8.84 5.23 2.10
CA ARG A 75 -10.20 5.11 2.67
C ARG A 75 -10.55 3.68 3.04
N THR A 76 -10.10 2.71 2.26
CA THR A 76 -10.40 1.30 2.50
C THR A 76 -9.67 0.75 3.72
N TYR A 77 -8.39 1.12 3.89
CA TYR A 77 -7.52 0.49 4.89
C TYR A 77 -7.20 1.35 6.10
N SER A 78 -7.43 2.65 6.04
CA SER A 78 -7.08 3.58 7.13
C SER A 78 -7.79 3.25 8.44
N GLY A 79 -9.10 2.98 8.38
CA GLY A 79 -9.85 2.61 9.58
C GLY A 79 -9.36 1.32 10.21
N THR A 80 -8.85 0.40 9.40
CA THR A 80 -8.30 -0.88 9.88
C THR A 80 -7.03 -0.66 10.70
N MET A 81 -6.25 0.37 10.41
CA MET A 81 -5.03 0.66 11.17
C MET A 81 -5.30 0.80 12.66
N LEU A 82 -6.41 1.41 13.04
CA LEU A 82 -6.75 1.61 14.46
C LEU A 82 -6.92 0.29 15.20
N LYS A 83 -7.35 -0.76 14.51
CA LYS A 83 -7.52 -2.08 15.12
C LYS A 83 -6.18 -2.71 15.49
N PHE A 84 -5.08 -2.22 14.88
CA PHE A 84 -3.75 -2.77 15.10
C PHE A 84 -2.90 -1.92 16.04
N LYS A 85 -3.45 -0.89 16.70
CA LYS A 85 -2.65 0.02 17.52
C LYS A 85 -1.90 -0.66 18.67
N ASN A 86 -2.40 -1.79 19.16
CA ASN A 86 -1.76 -2.57 20.22
C ASN A 86 -1.19 -3.88 19.70
N ALA A 87 -1.02 -4.00 18.38
CA ALA A 87 -0.48 -5.21 17.77
C ALA A 87 1.00 -5.36 18.06
N ASN A 88 1.46 -6.60 18.08
CA ASN A 88 2.88 -6.92 18.04
C ASN A 88 3.30 -7.08 16.58
N VAL A 89 4.35 -6.39 16.17
CA VAL A 89 4.86 -6.48 14.80
C VAL A 89 6.24 -7.11 14.83
N ASN A 90 6.39 -8.22 14.11
CA ASN A 90 7.66 -8.92 13.95
C ASN A 90 8.06 -8.84 12.48
N VAL A 91 9.05 -7.99 12.17
CA VAL A 91 9.62 -7.88 10.83
C VAL A 91 10.77 -8.86 10.72
N LYS A 92 10.70 -9.77 9.76
CA LYS A 92 11.68 -10.85 9.63
C LYS A 92 12.99 -10.35 9.00
N ASP A 93 14.11 -10.91 9.44
CA ASP A 93 15.45 -10.48 9.01
C ASP A 93 15.84 -11.02 7.62
N ASN A 94 15.08 -11.98 7.07
CA ASN A 94 15.44 -12.66 5.84
C ASN A 94 14.48 -12.25 4.68
N PRO A 95 14.73 -11.10 4.04
CA PRO A 95 13.89 -10.66 2.92
C PRO A 95 14.14 -11.52 1.68
N VAL A 96 13.18 -11.49 0.76
CA VAL A 96 13.35 -12.09 -0.56
C VAL A 96 13.91 -11.03 -1.50
N VAL A 97 15.03 -11.34 -2.15
CA VAL A 97 15.74 -10.40 -3.03
C VAL A 97 15.57 -10.87 -4.46
N ASN A 98 14.98 -10.04 -5.31
CA ASN A 98 14.74 -10.33 -6.72
C ASN A 98 15.37 -9.25 -7.61
N LYS A 99 15.43 -9.52 -8.88
CA LYS A 99 15.83 -8.54 -9.92
C LYS A 99 17.20 -7.90 -9.63
N GLY A 100 18.15 -8.72 -9.15
CA GLY A 100 19.51 -8.25 -8.88
C GLY A 100 19.58 -7.22 -7.75
N GLY A 101 18.67 -7.29 -6.80
CA GLY A 101 18.63 -6.37 -5.66
C GLY A 101 17.68 -5.17 -5.86
N LYS A 102 17.04 -5.05 -7.01
CA LYS A 102 16.13 -3.94 -7.30
C LYS A 102 14.76 -4.13 -6.67
N GLU A 103 14.40 -5.36 -6.30
CA GLU A 103 13.15 -5.65 -5.64
C GLU A 103 13.44 -6.43 -4.38
N ILE A 104 13.00 -5.91 -3.25
CA ILE A 104 13.21 -6.55 -1.95
C ILE A 104 11.87 -6.71 -1.28
N ILE A 105 11.47 -7.97 -1.03
CA ILE A 105 10.22 -8.27 -0.35
C ILE A 105 10.51 -8.46 1.12
N VAL A 106 9.98 -7.57 1.94
CA VAL A 106 10.13 -7.60 3.39
C VAL A 106 8.90 -8.24 4.00
N ARG A 107 9.11 -9.25 4.83
CA ARG A 107 8.03 -10.02 5.46
C ARG A 107 7.83 -9.59 6.90
N ALA A 108 6.57 -9.41 7.27
CA ALA A 108 6.19 -9.04 8.63
C ALA A 108 5.03 -9.89 9.12
N GLU A 109 5.02 -10.16 10.42
CA GLU A 109 3.87 -10.74 11.10
C GLU A 109 3.30 -9.69 12.02
N VAL A 110 2.01 -9.38 11.85
CA VAL A 110 1.30 -8.40 12.66
C VAL A 110 0.27 -9.15 13.48
N THR A 111 0.42 -9.13 14.80
CA THR A 111 -0.43 -9.91 15.70
C THR A 111 -1.24 -8.97 16.59
N PRO A 112 -2.55 -8.80 16.32
CA PRO A 112 -3.41 -8.06 17.24
C PRO A 112 -3.56 -8.83 18.57
N PRO A 113 -3.83 -8.12 19.68
CA PRO A 113 -3.96 -8.79 20.98
C PRO A 113 -5.00 -9.90 20.94
N GLY A 114 -4.60 -11.09 21.40
CA GLY A 114 -5.49 -12.25 21.48
C GLY A 114 -5.89 -12.87 20.16
N GLN A 115 -5.28 -12.47 19.06
CA GLN A 115 -5.60 -12.97 17.73
C GLN A 115 -4.39 -13.64 17.08
N LYS A 116 -4.65 -14.31 15.96
CA LYS A 116 -3.61 -14.97 15.20
C LYS A 116 -2.77 -13.94 14.42
N PRO A 117 -1.48 -14.23 14.15
CA PRO A 117 -0.68 -13.34 13.31
C PRO A 117 -1.27 -13.17 11.91
N VAL A 118 -1.17 -11.95 11.40
CA VAL A 118 -1.49 -11.63 10.02
C VAL A 118 -0.18 -11.42 9.28
N ASN A 119 0.04 -12.18 8.22
CA ASN A 119 1.26 -12.05 7.41
C ASN A 119 1.10 -10.92 6.40
N MET A 120 2.08 -10.02 6.38
CA MET A 120 2.12 -8.91 5.43
C MET A 120 3.47 -8.90 4.75
N ASP A 121 3.48 -8.91 3.43
CA ASP A 121 4.69 -8.85 2.62
C ASP A 121 4.71 -7.53 1.86
N PHE A 122 5.78 -6.76 2.05
CA PHE A 122 5.96 -5.45 1.41
C PHE A 122 6.97 -5.60 0.29
N THR A 123 6.54 -5.36 -0.94
CA THR A 123 7.44 -5.36 -2.10
C THR A 123 8.02 -3.96 -2.23
N THR A 124 9.33 -3.83 -1.99
CA THR A 124 10.00 -2.54 -1.90
C THR A 124 11.12 -2.39 -2.92
N TYR A 125 11.51 -1.14 -3.13
CA TYR A 125 12.70 -0.77 -3.89
C TYR A 125 13.35 0.45 -3.23
N GLN A 126 14.65 0.63 -3.50
CA GLN A 126 15.37 1.78 -2.97
C GLN A 126 15.02 3.04 -3.77
N SER A 127 14.55 4.07 -3.05
CA SER A 127 14.19 5.36 -3.63
C SER A 127 14.98 6.44 -2.87
N GLY A 128 16.14 6.85 -3.45
CA GLY A 128 17.02 7.76 -2.75
C GLY A 128 17.61 7.12 -1.51
N ASN A 129 17.39 7.74 -0.35
CA ASN A 129 17.87 7.25 0.93
C ASN A 129 16.82 6.48 1.73
N LYS A 130 15.69 6.15 1.09
CA LYS A 130 14.62 5.37 1.75
C LYS A 130 14.19 4.21 0.86
N TYR A 131 13.44 3.29 1.44
CA TYR A 131 12.78 2.20 0.70
C TYR A 131 11.29 2.48 0.63
N ARG A 132 10.73 2.35 -0.56
CA ARG A 132 9.30 2.58 -0.82
C ARG A 132 8.65 1.29 -1.31
N ALA A 133 7.41 1.07 -0.89
CA ALA A 133 6.65 -0.12 -1.29
C ALA A 133 5.77 0.17 -2.50
N TYR A 134 5.70 -0.77 -3.42
CA TYR A 134 4.79 -0.70 -4.57
C TYR A 134 3.86 -1.91 -4.65
N ASN A 135 3.83 -2.72 -3.63
CA ASN A 135 2.80 -3.74 -3.42
C ASN A 135 2.82 -4.20 -1.96
N VAL A 136 1.66 -4.63 -1.49
CA VAL A 136 1.50 -5.27 -0.19
C VAL A 136 0.67 -6.53 -0.42
N ALA A 137 1.15 -7.67 0.06
CA ALA A 137 0.36 -8.89 0.09
C ALA A 137 -0.07 -9.14 1.53
N ILE A 138 -1.37 -9.32 1.75
CA ILE A 138 -1.95 -9.62 3.05
C ILE A 138 -2.44 -11.05 3.00
N GLU A 139 -1.87 -11.92 3.86
CA GLU A 139 -2.16 -13.35 3.87
C GLU A 139 -2.04 -13.97 2.47
N GLY A 140 -0.98 -13.57 1.74
CA GLY A 140 -0.72 -14.06 0.40
C GLY A 140 -1.49 -13.39 -0.73
N ALA A 141 -2.47 -12.53 -0.41
CA ALA A 141 -3.26 -11.84 -1.44
C ALA A 141 -2.61 -10.50 -1.78
N SER A 142 -2.08 -10.38 -3.00
CA SER A 142 -1.48 -9.14 -3.50
C SER A 142 -2.56 -8.12 -3.79
N LEU A 143 -2.47 -6.93 -3.16
CA LEU A 143 -3.42 -5.84 -3.39
C LEU A 143 -3.43 -5.41 -4.85
N VAL A 144 -2.25 -5.28 -5.45
CA VAL A 144 -2.14 -4.89 -6.86
C VAL A 144 -2.86 -5.90 -7.76
N THR A 145 -2.70 -7.20 -7.48
CA THR A 145 -3.34 -8.26 -8.28
C THR A 145 -4.86 -8.24 -8.12
N VAL A 146 -5.34 -8.05 -6.88
CA VAL A 146 -6.79 -7.98 -6.61
C VAL A 146 -7.42 -6.85 -7.41
N TYR A 147 -6.81 -5.66 -7.36
CA TYR A 147 -7.35 -4.51 -8.08
C TYR A 147 -7.14 -4.61 -9.58
N ARG A 148 -6.07 -5.28 -10.04
CA ARG A 148 -5.88 -5.51 -11.47
C ARG A 148 -7.05 -6.25 -12.08
N ASN A 149 -7.56 -7.26 -11.41
CA ASN A 149 -8.71 -8.02 -11.90
C ASN A 149 -9.95 -7.13 -11.99
N GLN A 150 -10.22 -6.33 -10.96
CA GLN A 150 -11.37 -5.41 -10.94
C GLN A 150 -11.23 -4.32 -11.99
N PHE A 151 -10.07 -3.69 -12.07
CA PHE A 151 -9.81 -2.60 -13.02
C PHE A 151 -9.86 -3.09 -14.45
N GLY A 152 -9.32 -4.29 -14.71
CA GLY A 152 -9.35 -4.88 -16.04
C GLY A 152 -10.75 -5.07 -16.58
N GLU A 153 -11.67 -5.52 -15.73
CA GLU A 153 -13.07 -5.68 -16.12
C GLU A 153 -13.73 -4.35 -16.44
N THR A 154 -13.50 -3.34 -15.59
CA THR A 154 -14.07 -2.01 -15.82
C THR A 154 -13.51 -1.37 -17.08
N ILE A 155 -12.20 -1.47 -17.30
CA ILE A 155 -11.57 -0.89 -18.50
C ILE A 155 -12.08 -1.59 -19.77
N LYS A 156 -12.24 -2.88 -19.72
CA LYS A 156 -12.77 -3.65 -20.86
C LYS A 156 -14.19 -3.19 -21.21
N ALA A 157 -15.01 -2.90 -20.22
CA ALA A 157 -16.40 -2.52 -20.43
C ALA A 157 -16.56 -1.02 -20.72
N LYS A 158 -15.76 -0.16 -20.10
CA LYS A 158 -15.98 1.29 -20.07
C LYS A 158 -14.76 2.13 -20.42
N GLY A 159 -13.62 1.51 -20.69
CA GLY A 159 -12.37 2.21 -20.97
C GLY A 159 -11.72 2.83 -19.73
N VAL A 160 -10.58 3.49 -19.95
CA VAL A 160 -9.80 4.12 -18.89
C VAL A 160 -10.61 5.25 -18.21
N ASP A 161 -11.30 6.08 -19.01
CA ASP A 161 -12.13 7.16 -18.45
C ASP A 161 -13.27 6.61 -17.62
N GLY A 162 -13.84 5.46 -18.00
CA GLY A 162 -14.85 4.77 -17.22
C GLY A 162 -14.32 4.32 -15.86
N LEU A 163 -13.09 3.82 -15.81
CA LEU A 163 -12.45 3.45 -14.55
C LEU A 163 -12.25 4.69 -13.66
N ILE A 164 -11.77 5.78 -14.23
CA ILE A 164 -11.58 7.04 -13.48
C ILE A 164 -12.91 7.49 -12.87
N ALA A 165 -13.99 7.49 -13.66
CA ALA A 165 -15.32 7.87 -13.18
C ALA A 165 -15.81 6.95 -12.06
N GLU A 166 -15.60 5.65 -12.21
CA GLU A 166 -16.00 4.68 -11.18
C GLU A 166 -15.24 4.89 -9.88
N LEU A 167 -13.94 5.13 -9.95
CA LEU A 167 -13.12 5.39 -8.75
C LEU A 167 -13.55 6.69 -8.07
N LYS A 168 -13.81 7.74 -8.84
CA LYS A 168 -14.29 9.00 -8.27
C LYS A 168 -15.63 8.82 -7.55
N ALA A 169 -16.54 8.04 -8.13
CA ALA A 169 -17.83 7.75 -7.51
C ALA A 169 -17.66 7.00 -6.19
N LYS A 170 -16.80 6.00 -6.16
CA LYS A 170 -16.52 5.26 -4.92
C LYS A 170 -15.91 6.15 -3.85
N ASN A 171 -14.99 7.03 -4.23
CA ASN A 171 -14.30 7.91 -3.30
C ASN A 171 -15.20 9.04 -2.79
N GLY A 172 -16.23 9.39 -3.53
CA GLY A 172 -17.23 10.35 -3.10
C GLY A 172 -18.30 9.75 -2.20
N SER A 173 -18.36 8.41 -2.08
CA SER A 173 -19.35 7.72 -1.24
C SER A 173 -18.88 7.73 0.22
N LYS A 174 -19.85 7.87 1.12
CA LYS A 174 -19.59 7.83 2.56
C LYS A 174 -19.77 6.43 3.13
#